data_1b65a0d50b59f5d0630ded5b3e89545e
#
_entry.id   1b65a0d50b59f5d0630ded5b3e89545e
#
_cell.length_a   1.000
_cell.length_b   1.000
_cell.length_c   1.000
_cell.angle_alpha   90.00
_cell.angle_beta   90.00
_cell.angle_gamma   90.00
#
_symmetry.space_group_name_H-M   'P 1'
#
loop_
_entity.id
_entity.type
_entity.pdbx_description
1 polymer ?
#
loop_
_entity_poly.entity_id
_entity_poly.type
_entity_poly.pdbx_seq_one_letter_code
_entity_poly.pdbx_strand_id
1 'polypeptide(L)'
;MKKFDIVKNKYKFLLIPAVIVLAGIIMYFVNGGFNYDIEFIGGVKMEVAMDGDKNTEEIKSFLESETGISPIVVQTTEKGISIKTKAIEEKAKKETKEDAAEDSSVLNQAKDENAGKIFEALKTKYELTDEALLSESSASASFGKQVQGKAFLFTAIAVLLILLYIAIRFEWRSAVMSVIALLINILVMMAVYAITYTPLNTTFIAAMLTVVGYSINNTIVVFDRIRENMKLRNPKRGITVLTVVNTSIWESMGRTINTTITTLITILLLYILGVTSVKEFAFPLIIGVIAGAYSSIFIASTFWAAWKESAEEAKKIKK
;
A
#
# COMPACT_ATOMS: atom_id res chain seq x y z
N MET A 1 39.37 6.29 1.51
CA MET A 1 38.45 5.96 2.65
C MET A 1 37.85 4.57 2.43
N LYS A 2 37.94 3.66 3.42
CA LYS A 2 37.28 2.34 3.32
C LYS A 2 35.77 2.59 3.32
N LYS A 3 35.08 2.28 2.21
CA LYS A 3 33.62 2.35 2.13
C LYS A 3 33.01 1.32 3.08
N PHE A 4 31.91 1.68 3.75
CA PHE A 4 31.18 0.78 4.64
C PHE A 4 30.75 -0.48 3.90
N ASP A 5 30.93 -1.66 4.53
CA ASP A 5 30.58 -2.95 3.92
C ASP A 5 29.08 -3.27 4.17
N ILE A 6 28.26 -2.89 3.19
CA ILE A 6 26.81 -3.08 3.24
C ILE A 6 26.47 -4.58 3.18
N VAL A 7 27.18 -5.34 2.35
CA VAL A 7 26.89 -6.77 2.12
C VAL A 7 27.16 -7.62 3.37
N LYS A 8 28.21 -7.31 4.13
CA LYS A 8 28.49 -7.99 5.41
C LYS A 8 27.43 -7.70 6.47
N ASN A 9 26.84 -6.51 6.44
CA ASN A 9 25.84 -6.08 7.41
C ASN A 9 24.37 -6.34 6.96
N LYS A 10 24.15 -7.21 5.97
CA LYS A 10 22.82 -7.49 5.36
C LYS A 10 21.70 -7.77 6.38
N TYR A 11 22.00 -8.51 7.45
CA TYR A 11 21.00 -8.82 8.49
C TYR A 11 20.57 -7.59 9.30
N LYS A 12 21.46 -6.62 9.51
CA LYS A 12 21.11 -5.36 10.17
C LYS A 12 20.13 -4.53 9.32
N PHE A 13 20.31 -4.55 8.00
CA PHE A 13 19.38 -3.88 7.08
C PHE A 13 18.06 -4.63 6.95
N LEU A 14 18.04 -5.97 7.07
CA LEU A 14 16.78 -6.72 7.11
C LEU A 14 15.98 -6.44 8.39
N LEU A 15 16.65 -6.07 9.48
CA LEU A 15 15.97 -5.82 10.76
C LEU A 15 14.97 -4.67 10.67
N ILE A 16 15.26 -3.61 9.91
CA ILE A 16 14.40 -2.43 9.80
C ILE A 16 13.01 -2.79 9.23
N PRO A 17 12.88 -3.37 8.02
CA PRO A 17 11.58 -3.78 7.53
C PRO A 17 10.93 -4.88 8.39
N ALA A 18 11.74 -5.79 8.97
CA ALA A 18 11.22 -6.82 9.85
C ALA A 18 10.53 -6.24 11.10
N VAL A 19 11.14 -5.21 11.73
CA VAL A 19 10.52 -4.51 12.89
C VAL A 19 9.25 -3.80 12.48
N ILE A 20 9.22 -3.13 11.32
CA ILE A 20 8.02 -2.45 10.82
C ILE A 20 6.91 -3.47 10.56
N VAL A 21 7.22 -4.59 9.90
CA VAL A 21 6.25 -5.65 9.62
C VAL A 21 5.74 -6.28 10.90
N LEU A 22 6.62 -6.55 11.87
CA LEU A 22 6.23 -7.09 13.17
C LEU A 22 5.30 -6.13 13.92
N ALA A 23 5.64 -4.84 13.96
CA ALA A 23 4.79 -3.82 14.54
C ALA A 23 3.42 -3.75 13.84
N GLY A 24 3.40 -3.84 12.50
CA GLY A 24 2.16 -3.90 11.73
C GLY A 24 1.31 -5.12 12.06
N ILE A 25 1.92 -6.30 12.22
CA ILE A 25 1.21 -7.52 12.62
C ILE A 25 0.61 -7.36 14.03
N ILE A 26 1.35 -6.81 14.98
CA ILE A 26 0.85 -6.54 16.33
C ILE A 26 -0.37 -5.61 16.26
N MET A 27 -0.24 -4.49 15.54
CA MET A 27 -1.35 -3.53 15.40
C MET A 27 -2.54 -4.09 14.64
N TYR A 28 -2.33 -4.98 13.67
CA TYR A 28 -3.41 -5.71 12.99
C TYR A 28 -4.27 -6.50 14.00
N PHE A 29 -3.65 -7.21 14.93
CA PHE A 29 -4.39 -7.95 15.97
C PHE A 29 -4.99 -7.03 17.03
N VAL A 30 -4.31 -5.97 17.43
CA VAL A 30 -4.83 -4.99 18.40
C VAL A 30 -6.06 -4.27 17.86
N ASN A 31 -6.04 -3.88 16.58
CA ASN A 31 -7.13 -3.18 15.92
C ASN A 31 -8.26 -4.12 15.43
N GLY A 32 -8.13 -5.43 15.58
CA GLY A 32 -9.10 -6.42 15.09
C GLY A 32 -9.13 -6.59 13.58
N GLY A 33 -8.05 -6.22 12.87
CA GLY A 33 -7.92 -6.32 11.42
C GLY A 33 -7.51 -5.02 10.75
N PHE A 34 -7.56 -5.00 9.42
CA PHE A 34 -7.39 -3.78 8.64
C PHE A 34 -8.66 -2.93 8.65
N ASN A 35 -8.48 -1.63 8.58
CA ASN A 35 -9.58 -0.70 8.35
C ASN A 35 -9.94 -0.71 6.85
N TYR A 36 -10.92 -1.51 6.45
CA TYR A 36 -11.40 -1.52 5.07
C TYR A 36 -12.34 -0.36 4.81
N ASP A 37 -12.16 0.34 3.69
CA ASP A 37 -13.10 1.38 3.28
C ASP A 37 -14.39 0.79 2.73
N ILE A 38 -15.43 1.63 2.62
CA ILE A 38 -16.75 1.25 2.09
C ILE A 38 -16.66 0.62 0.70
N GLU A 39 -15.66 0.97 -0.09
CA GLU A 39 -15.39 0.37 -1.40
C GLU A 39 -15.22 -1.15 -1.35
N PHE A 40 -14.77 -1.70 -0.20
CA PHE A 40 -14.57 -3.14 0.00
C PHE A 40 -15.65 -3.83 0.81
N ILE A 41 -16.23 -3.10 1.78
CA ILE A 41 -17.23 -3.67 2.68
C ILE A 41 -18.67 -3.31 2.29
N GLY A 42 -18.83 -2.37 1.38
CA GLY A 42 -20.11 -1.76 1.04
C GLY A 42 -20.55 -0.71 2.06
N GLY A 43 -21.29 0.28 1.62
CA GLY A 43 -21.81 1.33 2.48
C GLY A 43 -21.87 2.68 1.81
N VAL A 44 -22.04 3.71 2.64
CA VAL A 44 -22.04 5.13 2.24
C VAL A 44 -20.92 5.85 2.98
N LYS A 45 -20.18 6.69 2.28
CA LYS A 45 -19.19 7.64 2.81
C LYS A 45 -19.62 9.04 2.42
N MET A 46 -19.68 9.94 3.40
CA MET A 46 -19.98 11.34 3.20
C MET A 46 -18.91 12.19 3.83
N GLU A 47 -18.50 13.26 3.15
CA GLU A 47 -17.62 14.29 3.71
C GLU A 47 -18.41 15.58 3.84
N VAL A 48 -18.53 16.09 5.06
CA VAL A 48 -19.32 17.27 5.38
C VAL A 48 -18.41 18.34 5.96
N ALA A 49 -18.44 19.54 5.36
CA ALA A 49 -17.74 20.70 5.88
C ALA A 49 -18.38 21.14 7.20
N MET A 50 -17.59 21.20 8.26
CA MET A 50 -18.06 21.67 9.55
C MET A 50 -16.93 22.44 10.23
N ASP A 51 -17.21 23.66 10.67
CA ASP A 51 -16.26 24.47 11.41
C ASP A 51 -16.20 24.10 12.91
N GLY A 52 -15.01 24.16 13.49
CA GLY A 52 -14.76 23.94 14.91
C GLY A 52 -14.40 22.50 15.28
N ASP A 53 -13.93 22.37 16.52
CA ASP A 53 -13.55 21.08 17.13
C ASP A 53 -14.82 20.31 17.52
N LYS A 54 -15.25 19.38 16.67
CA LYS A 54 -16.47 18.60 16.87
C LYS A 54 -16.14 17.25 17.52
N ASN A 55 -16.84 16.95 18.58
CA ASN A 55 -16.76 15.65 19.25
C ASN A 55 -17.36 14.56 18.35
N THR A 56 -16.50 13.76 17.72
CA THR A 56 -16.91 12.69 16.80
C THR A 56 -17.80 11.64 17.44
N GLU A 57 -17.62 11.36 18.75
CA GLU A 57 -18.47 10.42 19.51
C GLU A 57 -19.87 10.97 19.74
N GLU A 58 -20.02 12.27 19.98
CA GLU A 58 -21.32 12.91 20.11
C GLU A 58 -22.08 12.91 18.80
N ILE A 59 -21.40 13.24 17.69
CA ILE A 59 -21.99 13.21 16.34
C ILE A 59 -22.42 11.79 15.99
N LYS A 60 -21.60 10.79 16.27
CA LYS A 60 -21.91 9.38 16.05
C LYS A 60 -23.17 8.97 16.82
N SER A 61 -23.20 9.20 18.13
CA SER A 61 -24.31 8.81 18.99
C SER A 61 -25.61 9.51 18.57
N PHE A 62 -25.53 10.78 18.18
CA PHE A 62 -26.67 11.52 17.65
C PHE A 62 -27.19 10.90 16.35
N LEU A 63 -26.31 10.66 15.38
CA LEU A 63 -26.70 10.08 14.09
C LEU A 63 -27.30 8.68 14.24
N GLU A 64 -26.71 7.84 15.09
CA GLU A 64 -27.25 6.49 15.35
C GLU A 64 -28.63 6.53 16.00
N SER A 65 -28.88 7.50 16.91
CA SER A 65 -30.16 7.64 17.57
C SER A 65 -31.23 8.23 16.65
N GLU A 66 -30.91 9.23 15.84
CA GLU A 66 -31.86 9.95 15.00
C GLU A 66 -32.22 9.18 13.73
N THR A 67 -31.21 8.59 13.08
CA THR A 67 -31.43 7.90 11.79
C THR A 67 -31.77 6.42 11.95
N GLY A 68 -31.48 5.81 13.11
CA GLY A 68 -31.60 4.37 13.33
C GLY A 68 -30.59 3.53 12.52
N ILE A 69 -29.61 4.20 11.88
CA ILE A 69 -28.56 3.55 11.08
C ILE A 69 -27.36 3.28 11.99
N SER A 70 -26.94 2.03 12.09
CA SER A 70 -25.77 1.60 12.88
C SER A 70 -25.10 0.40 12.21
N PRO A 71 -23.76 0.30 12.26
CA PRO A 71 -22.81 1.23 12.89
C PRO A 71 -22.45 2.41 12.00
N ILE A 72 -22.30 3.59 12.59
CA ILE A 72 -21.76 4.79 11.96
C ILE A 72 -20.36 5.04 12.49
N VAL A 73 -19.41 5.39 11.60
CA VAL A 73 -18.05 5.80 11.94
C VAL A 73 -17.89 7.27 11.53
N VAL A 74 -17.55 8.12 12.49
CA VAL A 74 -17.28 9.54 12.26
C VAL A 74 -15.80 9.79 12.49
N GLN A 75 -15.15 10.45 11.54
CA GLN A 75 -13.74 10.81 11.61
C GLN A 75 -13.56 12.29 11.26
N THR A 76 -12.71 12.99 11.98
CA THR A 76 -12.34 14.37 11.65
C THR A 76 -11.48 14.39 10.38
N THR A 77 -11.76 15.34 9.49
CA THR A 77 -10.96 15.65 8.31
C THR A 77 -10.48 17.10 8.37
N GLU A 78 -9.57 17.50 7.48
CA GLU A 78 -9.05 18.87 7.44
C GLU A 78 -10.11 19.94 7.21
N LYS A 79 -11.22 19.58 6.57
CA LYS A 79 -12.32 20.50 6.19
C LYS A 79 -13.63 20.24 6.93
N GLY A 80 -13.65 19.31 7.88
CA GLY A 80 -14.87 18.95 8.59
C GLY A 80 -14.85 17.51 9.10
N ILE A 81 -15.86 16.74 8.76
CA ILE A 81 -16.01 15.34 9.19
C ILE A 81 -16.25 14.40 8.00
N SER A 82 -15.73 13.19 8.11
CA SER A 82 -16.07 12.07 7.24
C SER A 82 -16.92 11.07 8.00
N ILE A 83 -18.08 10.76 7.44
CA ILE A 83 -19.07 9.84 8.02
C ILE A 83 -19.12 8.61 7.12
N LYS A 84 -18.99 7.44 7.73
CA LYS A 84 -19.07 6.14 7.05
C LYS A 84 -20.12 5.27 7.73
N THR A 85 -20.96 4.64 6.93
CA THR A 85 -21.92 3.64 7.42
C THR A 85 -21.85 2.40 6.53
N LYS A 86 -22.03 1.22 7.14
CA LYS A 86 -22.11 -0.04 6.38
C LYS A 86 -23.44 -0.11 5.62
N ALA A 87 -23.44 -0.77 4.47
CA ALA A 87 -24.68 -1.06 3.76
C ALA A 87 -25.57 -1.97 4.61
N ILE A 88 -26.83 -1.57 4.80
CA ILE A 88 -27.82 -2.39 5.54
C ILE A 88 -28.35 -3.46 4.58
N GLU A 89 -27.56 -4.49 4.30
CA GLU A 89 -28.02 -5.64 3.49
C GLU A 89 -28.96 -6.57 4.26
N GLU A 90 -28.99 -6.51 5.62
CA GLU A 90 -29.76 -7.46 6.42
C GLU A 90 -31.28 -7.24 6.41
N LYS A 91 -31.76 -6.02 6.19
CA LYS A 91 -33.23 -5.78 6.12
C LYS A 91 -33.81 -6.13 4.75
N ALA A 92 -33.08 -5.92 3.68
CA ALA A 92 -33.54 -6.28 2.33
C ALA A 92 -33.63 -7.80 2.10
N LYS A 93 -32.77 -8.61 2.76
CA LYS A 93 -32.81 -10.08 2.67
C LYS A 93 -33.95 -10.74 3.45
N LYS A 94 -34.59 -10.04 4.39
CA LYS A 94 -35.72 -10.60 5.16
C LYS A 94 -37.07 -10.42 4.46
N GLU A 95 -37.17 -9.54 3.49
CA GLU A 95 -38.45 -9.23 2.80
C GLU A 95 -38.57 -9.83 1.39
N THR A 96 -37.49 -10.31 0.78
CA THR A 96 -37.53 -10.95 -0.53
C THR A 96 -37.12 -12.41 -0.45
N LYS A 97 -38.10 -13.32 -0.63
CA LYS A 97 -37.90 -14.75 -0.84
C LYS A 97 -37.05 -14.98 -2.09
N GLU A 98 -36.25 -16.06 -2.00
CA GLU A 98 -35.46 -16.67 -3.08
C GLU A 98 -36.05 -16.45 -4.49
N ASP A 99 -35.16 -16.12 -5.44
CA ASP A 99 -35.38 -15.99 -6.91
C ASP A 99 -35.56 -14.56 -7.49
N ALA A 100 -34.74 -13.60 -7.08
CA ALA A 100 -34.58 -12.42 -7.91
C ALA A 100 -33.09 -12.12 -8.11
N ALA A 101 -32.66 -12.05 -9.36
CA ALA A 101 -31.40 -11.42 -9.75
C ALA A 101 -31.27 -10.08 -9.03
N GLU A 102 -30.10 -9.85 -8.41
CA GLU A 102 -29.77 -8.64 -7.65
C GLU A 102 -30.18 -7.40 -8.46
N ASP A 103 -31.35 -6.84 -8.15
CA ASP A 103 -31.80 -5.60 -8.79
C ASP A 103 -30.98 -4.45 -8.18
N SER A 104 -29.91 -4.11 -8.88
CA SER A 104 -28.98 -3.04 -8.51
C SER A 104 -29.67 -1.70 -8.31
N SER A 105 -30.89 -1.51 -8.85
CA SER A 105 -31.68 -0.29 -8.74
C SER A 105 -32.24 -0.11 -7.33
N VAL A 106 -32.74 -1.18 -6.69
CA VAL A 106 -33.31 -1.15 -5.34
C VAL A 106 -32.23 -0.92 -4.29
N LEU A 107 -31.06 -1.52 -4.48
CA LEU A 107 -29.89 -1.32 -3.60
C LEU A 107 -29.33 0.11 -3.69
N ASN A 108 -29.36 0.72 -4.87
CA ASN A 108 -28.91 2.10 -5.04
C ASN A 108 -29.89 3.09 -4.43
N GLN A 109 -31.21 2.89 -4.59
CA GLN A 109 -32.23 3.74 -3.96
C GLN A 109 -32.15 3.70 -2.41
N ALA A 110 -31.96 2.53 -1.80
CA ALA A 110 -31.81 2.41 -0.34
C ALA A 110 -30.53 3.08 0.19
N LYS A 111 -29.50 3.22 -0.63
CA LYS A 111 -28.23 3.90 -0.27
C LYS A 111 -28.38 5.41 -0.33
N ASP A 112 -28.98 5.92 -1.40
CA ASP A 112 -29.26 7.34 -1.57
C ASP A 112 -30.21 7.84 -0.47
N GLU A 113 -31.17 7.00 -0.05
CA GLU A 113 -32.08 7.31 1.05
C GLU A 113 -31.34 7.38 2.41
N ASN A 114 -30.40 6.48 2.68
CA ASN A 114 -29.62 6.51 3.92
C ASN A 114 -28.65 7.69 3.97
N ALA A 115 -28.01 8.02 2.86
CA ALA A 115 -27.17 9.19 2.74
C ALA A 115 -27.99 10.47 2.99
N GLY A 116 -29.15 10.59 2.34
CA GLY A 116 -30.07 11.71 2.53
C GLY A 116 -30.50 11.86 4.00
N LYS A 117 -30.91 10.79 4.68
CA LYS A 117 -31.29 10.82 6.10
C LYS A 117 -30.16 11.30 7.01
N ILE A 118 -28.93 10.83 6.79
CA ILE A 118 -27.76 11.23 7.58
C ILE A 118 -27.47 12.73 7.36
N PHE A 119 -27.49 13.18 6.11
CA PHE A 119 -27.20 14.58 5.80
C PHE A 119 -28.29 15.53 6.34
N GLU A 120 -29.57 15.19 6.18
CA GLU A 120 -30.70 15.98 6.71
C GLU A 120 -30.67 16.07 8.24
N ALA A 121 -30.33 14.98 8.94
CA ALA A 121 -30.14 14.98 10.40
C ALA A 121 -29.03 15.96 10.83
N LEU A 122 -27.89 15.94 10.13
CA LEU A 122 -26.80 16.88 10.38
C LEU A 122 -27.18 18.32 10.06
N LYS A 123 -27.83 18.54 8.92
CA LYS A 123 -28.29 19.84 8.45
C LYS A 123 -29.19 20.48 9.47
N THR A 124 -30.13 19.72 10.02
CA THR A 124 -31.07 20.18 11.04
C THR A 124 -30.40 20.53 12.37
N LYS A 125 -29.47 19.69 12.84
CA LYS A 125 -28.83 19.89 14.15
C LYS A 125 -27.76 20.98 14.14
N TYR A 126 -27.01 21.10 13.04
CA TYR A 126 -25.85 22.00 12.94
C TYR A 126 -26.08 23.19 12.01
N GLU A 127 -27.32 23.41 11.55
CA GLU A 127 -27.73 24.52 10.65
C GLU A 127 -26.85 24.61 9.40
N LEU A 128 -26.54 23.46 8.79
CA LEU A 128 -25.64 23.38 7.63
C LEU A 128 -26.39 23.75 6.34
N THR A 129 -25.69 24.32 5.37
CA THR A 129 -26.19 24.55 4.00
C THR A 129 -25.96 23.32 3.13
N ASP A 130 -26.61 23.23 1.99
CA ASP A 130 -26.40 22.14 1.03
C ASP A 130 -24.96 22.11 0.49
N GLU A 131 -24.27 23.25 0.47
CA GLU A 131 -22.87 23.40 0.08
C GLU A 131 -21.89 22.75 1.09
N ALA A 132 -22.36 22.44 2.31
CA ALA A 132 -21.55 21.76 3.31
C ALA A 132 -21.26 20.29 2.93
N LEU A 133 -22.04 19.68 2.04
CA LEU A 133 -21.75 18.34 1.52
C LEU A 133 -20.62 18.42 0.50
N LEU A 134 -19.40 18.11 0.93
CA LEU A 134 -18.20 18.16 0.10
C LEU A 134 -18.10 16.99 -0.87
N SER A 135 -18.54 15.81 -0.43
CA SER A 135 -18.46 14.58 -1.23
C SER A 135 -19.41 13.52 -0.67
N GLU A 136 -20.02 12.78 -1.56
CA GLU A 136 -20.81 11.59 -1.26
C GLU A 136 -20.36 10.44 -2.16
N SER A 137 -20.20 9.26 -1.57
CA SER A 137 -19.82 8.04 -2.29
C SER A 137 -20.53 6.85 -1.69
N SER A 138 -21.12 6.01 -2.54
CA SER A 138 -21.76 4.77 -2.13
C SER A 138 -21.20 3.57 -2.87
N ALA A 139 -21.06 2.43 -2.18
CA ALA A 139 -20.57 1.19 -2.77
C ALA A 139 -21.39 -0.02 -2.32
N SER A 140 -21.63 -0.97 -3.22
CA SER A 140 -22.27 -2.24 -2.84
C SER A 140 -21.25 -3.23 -2.31
N ALA A 141 -21.64 -4.07 -1.34
CA ALA A 141 -20.75 -5.08 -0.76
C ALA A 141 -20.38 -6.17 -1.80
N SER A 142 -21.26 -6.47 -2.75
CA SER A 142 -20.96 -7.38 -3.87
C SER A 142 -19.86 -6.83 -4.77
N PHE A 143 -19.93 -5.53 -5.10
CA PHE A 143 -18.90 -4.83 -5.85
C PHE A 143 -17.55 -4.83 -5.11
N GLY A 144 -17.56 -4.54 -3.80
CA GLY A 144 -16.36 -4.56 -2.97
C GLY A 144 -15.65 -5.92 -2.97
N LYS A 145 -16.38 -7.02 -2.79
CA LYS A 145 -15.81 -8.39 -2.86
C LYS A 145 -15.22 -8.69 -4.24
N GLN A 146 -15.89 -8.26 -5.32
CA GLN A 146 -15.40 -8.45 -6.68
C GLN A 146 -14.11 -7.65 -6.92
N VAL A 147 -14.07 -6.39 -6.47
CA VAL A 147 -12.87 -5.54 -6.59
C VAL A 147 -11.71 -6.12 -5.80
N GLN A 148 -11.95 -6.57 -4.57
CA GLN A 148 -10.92 -7.19 -3.73
C GLN A 148 -10.33 -8.46 -4.38
N GLY A 149 -11.18 -9.34 -4.91
CA GLY A 149 -10.72 -10.55 -5.62
C GLY A 149 -9.91 -10.23 -6.88
N LYS A 150 -10.38 -9.27 -7.70
CA LYS A 150 -9.67 -8.82 -8.89
C LYS A 150 -8.34 -8.13 -8.54
N ALA A 151 -8.29 -7.34 -7.48
CA ALA A 151 -7.07 -6.67 -7.03
C ALA A 151 -5.98 -7.67 -6.65
N PHE A 152 -6.33 -8.73 -5.91
CA PHE A 152 -5.39 -9.81 -5.60
C PHE A 152 -4.89 -10.51 -6.87
N LEU A 153 -5.79 -10.85 -7.78
CA LEU A 153 -5.46 -11.49 -9.06
C LEU A 153 -4.53 -10.62 -9.90
N PHE A 154 -4.84 -9.33 -10.06
CA PHE A 154 -4.01 -8.43 -10.85
C PHE A 154 -2.64 -8.21 -10.24
N THR A 155 -2.54 -8.12 -8.91
CA THR A 155 -1.26 -8.05 -8.21
C THR A 155 -0.43 -9.31 -8.45
N ALA A 156 -1.03 -10.50 -8.36
CA ALA A 156 -0.35 -11.76 -8.62
C ALA A 156 0.13 -11.86 -10.07
N ILE A 157 -0.69 -11.47 -11.05
CA ILE A 157 -0.33 -11.43 -12.46
C ILE A 157 0.82 -10.43 -12.69
N ALA A 158 0.75 -9.23 -12.12
CA ALA A 158 1.81 -8.23 -12.26
C ALA A 158 3.15 -8.75 -11.70
N VAL A 159 3.14 -9.34 -10.51
CA VAL A 159 4.35 -9.93 -9.91
C VAL A 159 4.90 -11.06 -10.77
N LEU A 160 4.04 -11.93 -11.32
CA LEU A 160 4.45 -13.02 -12.22
C LEU A 160 5.09 -12.51 -13.52
N LEU A 161 4.48 -11.51 -14.17
CA LEU A 161 5.02 -10.91 -15.39
C LEU A 161 6.36 -10.22 -15.13
N ILE A 162 6.51 -9.56 -13.99
CA ILE A 162 7.77 -8.95 -13.57
C ILE A 162 8.84 -10.02 -13.33
N LEU A 163 8.50 -11.10 -12.64
CA LEU A 163 9.41 -12.22 -12.43
C LEU A 163 9.89 -12.79 -13.75
N LEU A 164 9.00 -13.01 -14.69
CA LEU A 164 9.30 -13.53 -16.03
C LEU A 164 10.24 -12.56 -16.79
N TYR A 165 9.91 -11.25 -16.77
CA TYR A 165 10.75 -10.24 -17.42
C TYR A 165 12.17 -10.22 -16.84
N ILE A 166 12.32 -10.22 -15.51
CA ILE A 166 13.64 -10.18 -14.87
C ILE A 166 14.38 -11.51 -15.09
N ALA A 167 13.70 -12.66 -15.09
CA ALA A 167 14.32 -13.96 -15.34
C ALA A 167 14.90 -14.06 -16.77
N ILE A 168 14.23 -13.48 -17.75
CA ILE A 168 14.71 -13.41 -19.15
C ILE A 168 15.84 -12.38 -19.29
N ARG A 169 15.74 -11.22 -18.62
CA ARG A 169 16.69 -10.10 -18.77
C ARG A 169 17.94 -10.29 -17.94
N PHE A 170 17.85 -10.96 -16.78
CA PHE A 170 18.93 -11.20 -15.81
C PHE A 170 19.04 -12.70 -15.47
N GLU A 171 19.94 -13.02 -14.55
CA GLU A 171 20.01 -14.37 -13.97
C GLU A 171 18.75 -14.66 -13.13
N TRP A 172 18.28 -15.92 -13.14
CA TRP A 172 17.12 -16.36 -12.38
C TRP A 172 17.21 -16.05 -10.86
N ARG A 173 18.44 -16.09 -10.29
CA ARG A 173 18.68 -15.70 -8.88
C ARG A 173 18.38 -14.23 -8.63
N SER A 174 18.70 -13.36 -9.58
CA SER A 174 18.36 -11.94 -9.50
C SER A 174 16.85 -11.74 -9.54
N ALA A 175 16.14 -12.52 -10.37
CA ALA A 175 14.68 -12.48 -10.45
C ALA A 175 14.03 -12.85 -9.09
N VAL A 176 14.47 -13.97 -8.50
CA VAL A 176 13.94 -14.41 -7.19
C VAL A 176 14.20 -13.38 -6.10
N MET A 177 15.42 -12.83 -6.01
CA MET A 177 15.73 -11.82 -4.99
C MET A 177 14.98 -10.50 -5.21
N SER A 178 14.72 -10.13 -6.46
CA SER A 178 13.88 -8.96 -6.77
C SER A 178 12.43 -9.15 -6.33
N VAL A 179 11.86 -10.33 -6.55
CA VAL A 179 10.50 -10.64 -6.09
C VAL A 179 10.41 -10.68 -4.57
N ILE A 180 11.40 -11.24 -3.88
CA ILE A 180 11.45 -11.22 -2.41
C ILE A 180 11.49 -9.77 -1.89
N ALA A 181 12.30 -8.90 -2.50
CA ALA A 181 12.35 -7.49 -2.14
C ALA A 181 11.02 -6.76 -2.40
N LEU A 182 10.32 -7.09 -3.50
CA LEU A 182 8.98 -6.58 -3.79
C LEU A 182 7.95 -7.03 -2.74
N LEU A 183 7.97 -8.30 -2.35
CA LEU A 183 7.08 -8.81 -1.32
C LEU A 183 7.32 -8.11 0.03
N ILE A 184 8.59 -7.92 0.41
CA ILE A 184 8.93 -7.15 1.61
C ILE A 184 8.40 -5.71 1.51
N ASN A 185 8.51 -5.07 0.35
CA ASN A 185 8.00 -3.74 0.12
C ASN A 185 6.46 -3.66 0.31
N ILE A 186 5.72 -4.60 -0.28
CA ILE A 186 4.27 -4.73 -0.10
C ILE A 186 3.93 -4.96 1.38
N LEU A 187 4.65 -5.84 2.06
CA LEU A 187 4.44 -6.11 3.49
C LEU A 187 4.69 -4.86 4.36
N VAL A 188 5.70 -4.06 4.04
CA VAL A 188 5.96 -2.79 4.74
C VAL A 188 4.81 -1.80 4.50
N MET A 189 4.30 -1.68 3.27
CA MET A 189 3.14 -0.83 2.98
C MET A 189 1.91 -1.27 3.79
N MET A 190 1.59 -2.56 3.78
CA MET A 190 0.50 -3.13 4.56
C MET A 190 0.69 -2.90 6.08
N ALA A 191 1.93 -3.09 6.58
CA ALA A 191 2.25 -2.89 7.98
C ALA A 191 2.04 -1.43 8.42
N VAL A 192 2.47 -0.46 7.63
CA VAL A 192 2.25 0.96 7.93
C VAL A 192 0.75 1.27 7.95
N TYR A 193 -0.04 0.71 7.03
CA TYR A 193 -1.50 0.87 7.03
C TYR A 193 -2.16 0.25 8.29
N ALA A 194 -1.68 -0.89 8.75
CA ALA A 194 -2.14 -1.48 10.01
C ALA A 194 -1.78 -0.61 11.24
N ILE A 195 -0.57 -0.02 11.24
CA ILE A 195 -0.08 0.84 12.32
C ILE A 195 -0.86 2.16 12.37
N THR A 196 -1.06 2.81 11.22
CA THR A 196 -1.75 4.10 11.13
C THR A 196 -3.27 3.96 11.14
N TYR A 197 -3.77 2.73 11.03
CA TYR A 197 -5.20 2.42 10.88
C TYR A 197 -5.87 3.19 9.74
N THR A 198 -5.10 3.52 8.71
CA THR A 198 -5.58 4.22 7.52
C THR A 198 -6.50 3.31 6.72
N PRO A 199 -7.64 3.82 6.17
CA PRO A 199 -8.56 3.01 5.38
C PRO A 199 -7.90 2.42 4.12
N LEU A 200 -8.08 1.12 3.92
CA LEU A 200 -7.72 0.44 2.68
C LEU A 200 -8.85 0.63 1.67
N ASN A 201 -8.53 1.25 0.54
CA ASN A 201 -9.44 1.51 -0.58
C ASN A 201 -8.82 1.04 -1.91
N THR A 202 -9.55 1.18 -3.02
CA THR A 202 -9.04 0.83 -4.36
C THR A 202 -7.85 1.68 -4.77
N THR A 203 -7.77 2.90 -4.27
CA THR A 203 -6.66 3.83 -4.50
C THR A 203 -5.35 3.29 -3.91
N PHE A 204 -5.40 2.64 -2.73
CA PHE A 204 -4.24 1.94 -2.15
C PHE A 204 -3.73 0.83 -3.09
N ILE A 205 -4.64 0.05 -3.70
CA ILE A 205 -4.24 -1.03 -4.61
C ILE A 205 -3.57 -0.46 -5.87
N ALA A 206 -4.13 0.60 -6.44
CA ALA A 206 -3.53 1.29 -7.58
C ALA A 206 -2.13 1.83 -7.25
N ALA A 207 -1.98 2.44 -6.07
CA ALA A 207 -0.68 2.91 -5.58
C ALA A 207 0.30 1.76 -5.37
N MET A 208 -0.13 0.65 -4.78
CA MET A 208 0.69 -0.55 -4.57
C MET A 208 1.22 -1.10 -5.90
N LEU A 209 0.38 -1.22 -6.92
CA LEU A 209 0.80 -1.67 -8.25
C LEU A 209 1.79 -0.69 -8.89
N THR A 210 1.58 0.61 -8.71
CA THR A 210 2.50 1.65 -9.17
C THR A 210 3.88 1.52 -8.49
N VAL A 211 3.88 1.31 -7.18
CA VAL A 211 5.11 1.11 -6.38
C VAL A 211 5.85 -0.16 -6.81
N VAL A 212 5.13 -1.24 -7.13
CA VAL A 212 5.75 -2.47 -7.66
C VAL A 212 6.56 -2.15 -8.93
N GLY A 213 5.99 -1.40 -9.86
CA GLY A 213 6.69 -0.95 -11.07
C GLY A 213 7.89 -0.04 -10.78
N TYR A 214 7.73 0.92 -9.86
CA TYR A 214 8.82 1.82 -9.46
C TYR A 214 9.97 1.09 -8.74
N SER A 215 9.65 0.21 -7.83
CA SER A 215 10.62 -0.57 -7.05
C SER A 215 11.48 -1.48 -7.95
N ILE A 216 10.86 -2.07 -8.98
CA ILE A 216 11.58 -2.90 -9.94
C ILE A 216 12.59 -2.08 -10.74
N ASN A 217 12.26 -0.84 -11.11
CA ASN A 217 13.19 0.03 -11.81
C ASN A 217 14.47 0.29 -10.98
N ASN A 218 14.33 0.57 -9.68
CA ASN A 218 15.47 0.72 -8.78
C ASN A 218 16.29 -0.57 -8.68
N THR A 219 15.63 -1.72 -8.59
CA THR A 219 16.29 -3.03 -8.54
C THR A 219 17.08 -3.32 -9.81
N ILE A 220 16.52 -3.01 -10.98
CA ILE A 220 17.19 -3.17 -12.29
C ILE A 220 18.46 -2.33 -12.34
N VAL A 221 18.42 -1.07 -11.90
CA VAL A 221 19.59 -0.17 -11.91
C VAL A 221 20.74 -0.76 -11.09
N VAL A 222 20.44 -1.29 -9.90
CA VAL A 222 21.47 -1.92 -9.03
C VAL A 222 22.02 -3.21 -9.65
N PHE A 223 21.13 -4.09 -10.15
CA PHE A 223 21.57 -5.36 -10.76
C PHE A 223 22.30 -5.18 -12.08
N ASP A 224 21.95 -4.18 -12.86
CA ASP A 224 22.69 -3.89 -14.11
C ASP A 224 24.13 -3.46 -13.79
N ARG A 225 24.32 -2.62 -12.77
CA ARG A 225 25.66 -2.25 -12.31
C ARG A 225 26.43 -3.43 -11.73
N ILE A 226 25.77 -4.28 -10.96
CA ILE A 226 26.37 -5.52 -10.46
C ILE A 226 26.81 -6.40 -11.64
N ARG A 227 25.96 -6.58 -12.64
CA ARG A 227 26.26 -7.39 -13.83
C ARG A 227 27.45 -6.85 -14.61
N GLU A 228 27.54 -5.53 -14.79
CA GLU A 228 28.66 -4.87 -15.44
C GLU A 228 29.98 -5.14 -14.70
N ASN A 229 30.02 -4.88 -13.39
CA ASN A 229 31.21 -5.08 -12.58
C ASN A 229 31.58 -6.57 -12.42
N MET A 230 30.60 -7.48 -12.45
CA MET A 230 30.86 -8.92 -12.43
C MET A 230 31.55 -9.43 -13.69
N LYS A 231 31.31 -8.82 -14.87
CA LYS A 231 32.05 -9.16 -16.10
C LYS A 231 33.52 -8.77 -16.03
N LEU A 232 33.84 -7.70 -15.29
CA LEU A 232 35.18 -7.19 -15.10
C LEU A 232 35.93 -7.89 -13.95
N ARG A 233 35.24 -8.73 -13.19
CA ARG A 233 35.80 -9.46 -12.04
C ARG A 233 36.89 -10.44 -12.47
N ASN A 234 38.02 -10.36 -11.81
CA ASN A 234 39.06 -11.36 -11.93
C ASN A 234 39.20 -12.21 -10.65
N PRO A 235 38.66 -13.43 -10.63
CA PRO A 235 38.70 -14.31 -9.46
C PRO A 235 40.13 -14.72 -9.03
N LYS A 236 41.09 -14.75 -9.98
CA LYS A 236 42.49 -15.09 -9.70
C LYS A 236 43.20 -14.03 -8.83
N ARG A 237 42.68 -12.80 -8.81
CA ARG A 237 43.16 -11.70 -7.96
C ARG A 237 42.49 -11.64 -6.58
N GLY A 238 41.78 -12.69 -6.16
CA GLY A 238 41.11 -12.74 -4.86
C GLY A 238 39.85 -11.83 -4.74
N ILE A 239 39.33 -11.28 -5.85
CA ILE A 239 38.17 -10.44 -5.82
C ILE A 239 36.91 -11.32 -5.66
N THR A 240 36.25 -11.23 -4.50
CA THR A 240 35.02 -11.99 -4.18
C THR A 240 33.77 -11.37 -4.80
N VAL A 241 32.68 -12.14 -4.90
CA VAL A 241 31.35 -11.60 -5.34
C VAL A 241 30.90 -10.52 -4.38
N LEU A 242 31.08 -10.73 -3.07
CA LEU A 242 30.68 -9.76 -2.04
C LEU A 242 31.35 -8.40 -2.25
N THR A 243 32.65 -8.38 -2.56
CA THR A 243 33.42 -7.14 -2.83
C THR A 243 32.87 -6.39 -4.07
N VAL A 244 32.63 -7.15 -5.16
CA VAL A 244 32.07 -6.56 -6.40
C VAL A 244 30.71 -5.95 -6.15
N VAL A 245 29.83 -6.67 -5.46
CA VAL A 245 28.48 -6.20 -5.17
C VAL A 245 28.50 -4.98 -4.26
N ASN A 246 29.35 -4.98 -3.21
CA ASN A 246 29.47 -3.82 -2.33
C ASN A 246 29.93 -2.57 -3.10
N THR A 247 30.86 -2.72 -4.02
CA THR A 247 31.32 -1.63 -4.89
C THR A 247 30.19 -1.15 -5.80
N SER A 248 29.47 -2.07 -6.44
CA SER A 248 28.36 -1.78 -7.35
C SER A 248 27.21 -1.05 -6.65
N ILE A 249 26.89 -1.43 -5.41
CA ILE A 249 25.90 -0.72 -4.60
C ILE A 249 26.31 0.75 -4.39
N TRP A 250 27.55 0.99 -4.00
CA TRP A 250 28.03 2.36 -3.80
C TRP A 250 28.06 3.20 -5.08
N GLU A 251 28.34 2.59 -6.21
CA GLU A 251 28.35 3.25 -7.53
C GLU A 251 26.93 3.60 -8.04
N SER A 252 25.94 2.74 -7.76
CA SER A 252 24.54 2.96 -8.16
C SER A 252 23.76 3.80 -7.13
N MET A 253 24.23 3.91 -5.89
CA MET A 253 23.52 4.56 -4.79
C MET A 253 23.15 6.02 -5.08
N GLY A 254 24.10 6.80 -5.60
CA GLY A 254 23.84 8.21 -5.93
C GLY A 254 22.71 8.38 -6.93
N ARG A 255 22.68 7.56 -7.98
CA ARG A 255 21.60 7.58 -8.96
C ARG A 255 20.26 7.17 -8.34
N THR A 256 20.24 6.08 -7.60
CA THR A 256 19.00 5.58 -6.97
C THR A 256 18.44 6.57 -5.94
N ILE A 257 19.30 7.17 -5.12
CA ILE A 257 18.86 8.18 -4.14
C ILE A 257 18.32 9.43 -4.85
N ASN A 258 19.02 9.95 -5.86
CA ASN A 258 18.59 11.15 -6.56
C ASN A 258 17.24 10.93 -7.28
N THR A 259 17.06 9.78 -7.95
CA THR A 259 15.78 9.47 -8.61
C THR A 259 14.65 9.29 -7.58
N THR A 260 14.94 8.68 -6.43
CA THR A 260 13.98 8.53 -5.34
C THR A 260 13.58 9.88 -4.74
N ILE A 261 14.55 10.77 -4.48
CA ILE A 261 14.29 12.12 -3.94
C ILE A 261 13.44 12.94 -4.92
N THR A 262 13.76 12.96 -6.21
CA THR A 262 12.98 13.71 -7.20
C THR A 262 11.54 13.21 -7.29
N THR A 263 11.33 11.90 -7.25
CA THR A 263 9.99 11.30 -7.20
C THR A 263 9.26 11.63 -5.89
N LEU A 264 9.95 11.53 -4.75
CA LEU A 264 9.36 11.86 -3.44
C LEU A 264 8.96 13.33 -3.34
N ILE A 265 9.73 14.26 -3.88
CA ILE A 265 9.36 15.68 -3.90
C ILE A 265 8.01 15.86 -4.59
N THR A 266 7.82 15.24 -5.76
CA THR A 266 6.55 15.33 -6.49
C THR A 266 5.40 14.73 -5.71
N ILE A 267 5.58 13.53 -5.12
CA ILE A 267 4.53 12.86 -4.36
C ILE A 267 4.22 13.62 -3.06
N LEU A 268 5.22 14.18 -2.39
CA LEU A 268 5.02 15.00 -1.19
C LEU A 268 4.23 16.28 -1.50
N LEU A 269 4.49 16.93 -2.62
CA LEU A 269 3.69 18.07 -3.07
C LEU A 269 2.23 17.67 -3.33
N LEU A 270 2.01 16.52 -3.98
CA LEU A 270 0.65 15.97 -4.15
C LEU A 270 -0.02 15.66 -2.80
N TYR A 271 0.73 15.15 -1.83
CA TYR A 271 0.21 14.85 -0.49
C TYR A 271 -0.15 16.13 0.29
N ILE A 272 0.67 17.17 0.21
CA ILE A 272 0.47 18.42 0.96
C ILE A 272 -0.64 19.27 0.32
N LEU A 273 -0.58 19.45 -1.01
CA LEU A 273 -1.45 20.38 -1.73
C LEU A 273 -2.70 19.72 -2.33
N GLY A 274 -2.75 18.38 -2.37
CA GLY A 274 -3.83 17.64 -3.00
C GLY A 274 -5.12 17.64 -2.19
N VAL A 275 -6.23 17.40 -2.86
CA VAL A 275 -7.52 17.06 -2.23
C VAL A 275 -7.47 15.67 -1.59
N THR A 276 -8.44 15.33 -0.74
CA THR A 276 -8.46 14.08 0.04
C THR A 276 -8.16 12.84 -0.81
N SER A 277 -8.81 12.66 -1.95
CA SER A 277 -8.59 11.50 -2.83
C SER A 277 -7.14 11.42 -3.37
N VAL A 278 -6.52 12.58 -3.65
CA VAL A 278 -5.11 12.65 -4.08
C VAL A 278 -4.18 12.32 -2.93
N LYS A 279 -4.48 12.76 -1.71
CA LYS A 279 -3.71 12.41 -0.50
C LYS A 279 -3.78 10.92 -0.19
N GLU A 280 -4.96 10.31 -0.33
CA GLU A 280 -5.17 8.86 -0.18
C GLU A 280 -4.31 8.04 -1.17
N PHE A 281 -4.06 8.56 -2.38
CA PHE A 281 -3.17 7.95 -3.36
C PHE A 281 -1.69 8.22 -3.06
N ALA A 282 -1.36 9.44 -2.67
CA ALA A 282 0.02 9.87 -2.44
C ALA A 282 0.64 9.21 -1.19
N PHE A 283 -0.13 9.00 -0.14
CA PHE A 283 0.35 8.41 1.10
C PHE A 283 0.99 7.03 0.92
N PRO A 284 0.33 6.02 0.33
CA PRO A 284 0.95 4.72 0.09
C PRO A 284 2.11 4.79 -0.91
N LEU A 285 2.10 5.73 -1.87
CA LEU A 285 3.23 5.95 -2.77
C LEU A 285 4.48 6.42 -2.03
N ILE A 286 4.35 7.35 -1.07
CA ILE A 286 5.49 7.81 -0.24
C ILE A 286 6.12 6.62 0.46
N ILE A 287 5.33 5.81 1.16
CA ILE A 287 5.79 4.64 1.89
C ILE A 287 6.48 3.67 0.94
N GLY A 288 5.82 3.34 -0.17
CA GLY A 288 6.27 2.34 -1.11
C GLY A 288 7.54 2.74 -1.88
N VAL A 289 7.68 4.01 -2.25
CA VAL A 289 8.87 4.54 -2.94
C VAL A 289 10.09 4.49 -2.01
N ILE A 290 9.94 4.87 -0.74
CA ILE A 290 11.02 4.79 0.26
C ILE A 290 11.39 3.33 0.52
N ALA A 291 10.40 2.47 0.80
CA ALA A 291 10.63 1.05 1.05
C ALA A 291 11.23 0.34 -0.17
N GLY A 292 10.80 0.71 -1.39
CA GLY A 292 11.30 0.14 -2.64
C GLY A 292 12.77 0.50 -2.93
N ALA A 293 13.16 1.75 -2.71
CA ALA A 293 14.55 2.17 -2.83
C ALA A 293 15.43 1.44 -1.78
N TYR A 294 14.93 1.36 -0.55
CA TYR A 294 15.61 0.65 0.53
C TYR A 294 15.79 -0.85 0.22
N SER A 295 14.72 -1.54 -0.13
CA SER A 295 14.74 -2.98 -0.39
C SER A 295 15.61 -3.36 -1.58
N SER A 296 15.63 -2.53 -2.63
CA SER A 296 16.47 -2.75 -3.82
C SER A 296 17.97 -2.66 -3.50
N ILE A 297 18.37 -1.66 -2.72
CA ILE A 297 19.78 -1.41 -2.36
C ILE A 297 20.24 -2.40 -1.29
N PHE A 298 19.49 -2.54 -0.20
CA PHE A 298 20.00 -3.20 1.01
C PHE A 298 19.54 -4.65 1.16
N ILE A 299 18.50 -5.10 0.43
CA ILE A 299 17.98 -6.46 0.56
C ILE A 299 18.24 -7.25 -0.71
N ALA A 300 17.66 -6.88 -1.86
CA ALA A 300 17.78 -7.65 -3.10
C ALA A 300 19.24 -7.94 -3.47
N SER A 301 20.07 -6.90 -3.52
CA SER A 301 21.46 -6.98 -3.95
C SER A 301 22.35 -7.74 -2.96
N THR A 302 22.16 -7.51 -1.67
CA THR A 302 23.02 -8.11 -0.62
C THR A 302 22.74 -9.59 -0.41
N PHE A 303 21.47 -10.01 -0.43
CA PHE A 303 21.10 -11.42 -0.31
C PHE A 303 21.42 -12.19 -1.59
N TRP A 304 21.27 -11.57 -2.76
CA TRP A 304 21.76 -12.14 -4.01
C TRP A 304 23.27 -12.41 -3.96
N ALA A 305 24.05 -11.44 -3.46
CA ALA A 305 25.51 -11.59 -3.33
C ALA A 305 25.88 -12.79 -2.47
N ALA A 306 25.24 -12.94 -1.31
CA ALA A 306 25.47 -14.07 -0.41
C ALA A 306 25.10 -15.41 -1.08
N TRP A 307 23.96 -15.48 -1.77
CA TRP A 307 23.56 -16.69 -2.48
C TRP A 307 24.51 -17.05 -3.61
N LYS A 308 24.97 -16.05 -4.38
CA LYS A 308 25.93 -16.25 -5.47
C LYS A 308 27.29 -16.74 -4.97
N GLU A 309 27.83 -16.12 -3.91
CA GLU A 309 29.10 -16.51 -3.28
C GLU A 309 29.03 -17.96 -2.80
N SER A 310 28.03 -18.33 -2.00
CA SER A 310 27.85 -19.70 -1.50
C SER A 310 27.75 -20.74 -2.63
N ALA A 311 27.11 -20.38 -3.73
CA ALA A 311 27.01 -21.27 -4.89
C ALA A 311 28.32 -21.42 -5.65
N GLU A 312 29.20 -20.40 -5.66
CA GLU A 312 30.54 -20.49 -6.24
C GLU A 312 31.48 -21.33 -5.36
N GLU A 313 31.39 -21.18 -4.02
CA GLU A 313 32.15 -22.00 -3.07
C GLU A 313 31.79 -23.48 -3.16
N ALA A 314 30.49 -23.79 -3.20
CA ALA A 314 30.02 -25.17 -3.36
C ALA A 314 30.51 -25.84 -4.66
N LYS A 315 30.69 -25.07 -5.73
CA LYS A 315 31.26 -25.58 -6.99
C LYS A 315 32.77 -25.82 -6.91
N LYS A 316 33.49 -25.06 -6.08
CA LYS A 316 34.93 -25.26 -5.87
C LYS A 316 35.25 -26.53 -5.06
N ILE A 317 34.35 -26.85 -4.09
CA ILE A 317 34.51 -28.06 -3.25
C ILE A 317 34.21 -29.36 -4.05
N LYS A 318 33.39 -29.28 -5.11
CA LYS A 318 33.01 -30.43 -5.94
C LYS A 318 34.02 -30.72 -7.08
N LYS A 319 35.00 -29.86 -7.27
CA LYS A 319 36.12 -30.05 -8.21
C LYS A 319 37.40 -30.46 -7.48
#